data_e74b285a17b513b7000150f3127125a8
#
_entry.id   e74b285a17b513b7000150f3127125a8
#
_cell.length_a   1.000
_cell.length_b   1.000
_cell.length_c   1.000
_cell.angle_alpha   90.00
_cell.angle_beta   90.00
_cell.angle_gamma   90.00
#
_symmetry.space_group_name_H-M   'P 1'
#
loop_
_entity.id
_entity.type
_entity.pdbx_description
1 polymer ?
#
loop_
_entity_poly.entity_id
_entity_poly.type
_entity_poly.pdbx_seq_one_letter_code
_entity_poly.pdbx_strand_id
1 'polypeptide(L)'
;MQPSSQDPTTKPAAPADLEIKDAQLIFNHVWKQLEEDYGREKLRFPKELILLGGAPGAGKGTNTDFIREVRGITAKPIVVSALLDSPEAQKLKSQGGMVGDREVVGILIRKLLEPEQQNGAILDGFPRTKVQVECLKMLFDEMIRLRRDFSETPDAAHYKQPIFHIMVLFVDEAESVARQLKRGREVLAHNEEVRSSGLGDLWEERNTDFNPALARNRYKVFKEKTYDALVSLKEIFHYHFINAQAPLELVQDNIIRELEYQSSLELDPRTFDQLRDLPLASEIVRHARQDLVRRLDAYKVGKPELMQAVVTFIQDKMMPIIVRHAISGRADINSEDKLFHDPEALAMLIDIFSERGFHATADVHLIEIPDRFDLQTGQIQCRKKKVFRFRIIFKGSEIRRGQFLP
;
A
#
# COMPACT_ATOMS: atom_id res chain seq x y z
N MET A 1 -45.11 42.76 -13.22
CA MET A 1 -44.33 41.69 -13.79
C MET A 1 -42.88 41.93 -13.40
N GLN A 2 -42.40 41.25 -12.36
CA GLN A 2 -41.01 41.25 -11.93
C GLN A 2 -40.34 40.01 -12.51
N PRO A 3 -39.09 40.08 -12.98
CA PRO A 3 -38.35 38.91 -13.44
C PRO A 3 -37.82 38.12 -12.27
N SER A 4 -38.00 36.82 -12.35
CA SER A 4 -37.52 35.79 -11.42
C SER A 4 -36.01 35.82 -11.23
N SER A 5 -35.59 35.87 -9.98
CA SER A 5 -34.24 35.68 -9.52
C SER A 5 -33.72 34.27 -9.87
N GLN A 6 -32.72 34.18 -10.74
CA GLN A 6 -31.88 33.00 -10.90
C GLN A 6 -30.94 32.92 -9.72
N ASP A 7 -30.96 31.78 -9.05
CA ASP A 7 -30.09 31.41 -7.94
C ASP A 7 -28.68 31.04 -8.49
N PRO A 8 -27.61 31.74 -8.15
CA PRO A 8 -26.26 31.47 -8.67
C PRO A 8 -25.40 30.77 -7.64
N THR A 9 -25.67 29.52 -7.31
CA THR A 9 -24.75 28.76 -6.44
C THR A 9 -24.61 27.27 -6.81
N THR A 10 -24.28 27.02 -8.07
CA THR A 10 -23.64 25.75 -8.42
C THR A 10 -22.24 26.09 -8.84
N LYS A 11 -21.29 26.04 -7.89
CA LYS A 11 -19.86 26.02 -8.25
C LYS A 11 -19.63 24.86 -9.22
N PRO A 12 -18.90 25.05 -10.34
CA PRO A 12 -18.53 23.94 -11.21
C PRO A 12 -17.75 22.92 -10.35
N ALA A 13 -18.14 21.65 -10.48
CA ALA A 13 -17.46 20.55 -9.79
C ALA A 13 -15.96 20.57 -10.15
N ALA A 14 -15.10 20.34 -9.17
CA ALA A 14 -13.67 20.24 -9.42
C ALA A 14 -13.40 19.09 -10.42
N PRO A 15 -12.35 19.16 -11.25
CA PRO A 15 -12.04 18.11 -12.24
C PRO A 15 -11.99 16.68 -11.66
N ALA A 16 -11.49 16.53 -10.44
CA ALA A 16 -11.46 15.25 -9.73
C ALA A 16 -12.86 14.67 -9.44
N ASP A 17 -13.84 15.53 -9.14
CA ASP A 17 -15.23 15.10 -8.88
C ASP A 17 -15.92 14.59 -10.15
N LEU A 18 -15.57 15.13 -11.31
CA LEU A 18 -16.09 14.68 -12.60
C LEU A 18 -15.52 13.30 -12.97
N GLU A 19 -14.23 13.08 -12.80
CA GLU A 19 -13.59 11.79 -13.06
C GLU A 19 -14.19 10.67 -12.18
N ILE A 20 -14.48 10.95 -10.91
CA ILE A 20 -15.13 9.99 -9.99
C ILE A 20 -16.57 9.68 -10.45
N LYS A 21 -17.35 10.69 -10.84
CA LYS A 21 -18.71 10.49 -11.35
C LYS A 21 -18.73 9.68 -12.64
N ASP A 22 -17.83 9.96 -13.56
CA ASP A 22 -17.68 9.20 -14.79
C ASP A 22 -17.31 7.74 -14.52
N ALA A 23 -16.38 7.49 -13.58
CA ALA A 23 -16.01 6.15 -13.17
C ALA A 23 -17.22 5.38 -12.57
N GLN A 24 -18.02 6.03 -11.71
CA GLN A 24 -19.22 5.43 -11.12
C GLN A 24 -20.25 5.06 -12.18
N LEU A 25 -20.50 5.93 -13.15
CA LEU A 25 -21.43 5.66 -14.25
C LEU A 25 -20.96 4.50 -15.12
N ILE A 26 -19.68 4.48 -15.46
CA ILE A 26 -19.06 3.43 -16.27
C ILE A 26 -19.13 2.11 -15.53
N PHE A 27 -18.66 2.05 -14.29
CA PHE A 27 -18.61 0.83 -13.50
C PHE A 27 -20.00 0.25 -13.25
N ASN A 28 -20.96 1.07 -12.80
CA ASN A 28 -22.32 0.62 -12.53
C ASN A 28 -23.01 0.06 -13.78
N HIS A 29 -22.76 0.67 -14.93
CA HIS A 29 -23.31 0.17 -16.19
C HIS A 29 -22.67 -1.18 -16.56
N VAL A 30 -21.35 -1.30 -16.49
CA VAL A 30 -20.65 -2.56 -16.77
C VAL A 30 -21.06 -3.65 -15.79
N TRP A 31 -21.12 -3.34 -14.50
CA TRP A 31 -21.50 -4.29 -13.47
C TRP A 31 -22.92 -4.82 -13.66
N LYS A 32 -23.87 -3.94 -13.93
CA LYS A 32 -25.25 -4.32 -14.22
C LYS A 32 -25.36 -5.24 -15.44
N GLN A 33 -24.61 -4.94 -16.50
CA GLN A 33 -24.55 -5.83 -17.66
C GLN A 33 -24.00 -7.22 -17.33
N LEU A 34 -22.97 -7.29 -16.47
CA LEU A 34 -22.41 -8.57 -16.03
C LEU A 34 -23.41 -9.38 -15.20
N GLU A 35 -24.15 -8.75 -14.30
CA GLU A 35 -25.20 -9.41 -13.54
C GLU A 35 -26.35 -9.90 -14.43
N GLU A 36 -26.70 -9.15 -15.48
CA GLU A 36 -27.71 -9.54 -16.49
C GLU A 36 -27.20 -10.70 -17.37
N ASP A 37 -25.93 -10.65 -17.81
CA ASP A 37 -25.35 -11.64 -18.75
C ASP A 37 -25.02 -12.99 -18.06
N TYR A 38 -24.50 -12.96 -16.82
CA TYR A 38 -23.96 -14.14 -16.14
C TYR A 38 -24.80 -14.61 -14.94
N GLY A 39 -25.51 -13.70 -14.26
CA GLY A 39 -26.08 -13.89 -12.94
C GLY A 39 -25.06 -13.64 -11.84
N ARG A 40 -25.50 -13.01 -10.74
CA ARG A 40 -24.63 -12.60 -9.62
C ARG A 40 -23.85 -13.75 -9.00
N GLU A 41 -24.47 -14.92 -8.93
CA GLU A 41 -23.87 -16.17 -8.37
C GLU A 41 -22.76 -16.78 -9.25
N LYS A 42 -22.59 -16.28 -10.47
CA LYS A 42 -21.52 -16.71 -11.39
C LYS A 42 -20.40 -15.69 -11.55
N LEU A 43 -20.52 -14.53 -10.89
CA LEU A 43 -19.47 -13.53 -10.91
C LEU A 43 -18.32 -13.94 -10.00
N ARG A 44 -17.52 -14.89 -10.47
CA ARG A 44 -16.37 -15.46 -9.75
C ARG A 44 -15.09 -14.83 -10.29
N PHE A 45 -14.42 -14.07 -9.45
CA PHE A 45 -13.19 -13.38 -9.79
C PHE A 45 -11.97 -14.10 -9.21
N PRO A 46 -10.77 -13.91 -9.81
CA PRO A 46 -9.54 -14.43 -9.22
C PRO A 46 -9.29 -13.82 -7.85
N LYS A 47 -8.85 -14.67 -6.91
CA LYS A 47 -8.48 -14.22 -5.56
C LYS A 47 -7.37 -13.17 -5.58
N GLU A 48 -6.37 -13.37 -6.45
CA GLU A 48 -5.19 -12.53 -6.54
C GLU A 48 -5.12 -11.83 -7.89
N LEU A 49 -4.95 -10.51 -7.86
CA LEU A 49 -4.74 -9.66 -9.02
C LEU A 49 -3.41 -8.92 -8.87
N ILE A 50 -2.51 -9.11 -9.81
CA ILE A 50 -1.24 -8.40 -9.89
C ILE A 50 -1.31 -7.38 -11.02
N LEU A 51 -1.35 -6.10 -10.67
CA LEU A 51 -1.36 -4.99 -11.60
C LEU A 51 0.08 -4.55 -11.85
N LEU A 52 0.60 -4.93 -13.01
CA LEU A 52 1.98 -4.67 -13.39
C LEU A 52 2.08 -3.33 -14.14
N GLY A 53 2.56 -2.32 -13.43
CA GLY A 53 2.84 -0.98 -13.94
C GLY A 53 4.34 -0.76 -14.20
N GLY A 54 4.66 0.28 -14.92
CA GLY A 54 6.05 0.67 -15.12
C GLY A 54 6.26 1.40 -16.45
N ALA A 55 7.33 2.19 -16.51
CA ALA A 55 7.68 2.95 -17.67
C ALA A 55 7.87 2.08 -18.93
N PRO A 56 7.76 2.64 -20.13
CA PRO A 56 8.22 1.95 -21.32
C PRO A 56 9.67 1.50 -21.15
N GLY A 57 10.01 0.27 -21.53
CA GLY A 57 11.36 -0.27 -21.32
C GLY A 57 11.71 -0.70 -19.89
N ALA A 58 10.79 -0.62 -18.92
CA ALA A 58 11.05 -1.05 -17.55
C ALA A 58 11.14 -2.58 -17.35
N GLY A 59 11.01 -3.37 -18.40
CA GLY A 59 11.14 -4.83 -18.33
C GLY A 59 9.89 -5.55 -17.84
N LYS A 60 8.69 -4.95 -17.96
CA LYS A 60 7.43 -5.60 -17.62
C LYS A 60 7.30 -6.98 -18.26
N GLY A 61 7.36 -7.05 -19.58
CA GLY A 61 7.26 -8.33 -20.32
C GLY A 61 8.30 -9.37 -19.89
N THR A 62 9.54 -8.93 -19.63
CA THR A 62 10.62 -9.82 -19.15
C THR A 62 10.33 -10.43 -17.78
N ASN A 63 9.70 -9.67 -16.89
CA ASN A 63 9.42 -10.12 -15.52
C ASN A 63 8.03 -10.74 -15.37
N THR A 64 7.15 -10.63 -16.35
CA THR A 64 5.77 -11.13 -16.23
C THR A 64 5.71 -12.64 -16.05
N ASP A 65 6.46 -13.41 -16.86
CA ASP A 65 6.52 -14.85 -16.74
C ASP A 65 7.16 -15.29 -15.44
N PHE A 66 8.20 -14.61 -15.00
CA PHE A 66 8.83 -14.85 -13.70
C PHE A 66 7.84 -14.62 -12.54
N ILE A 67 7.10 -13.51 -12.53
CA ILE A 67 6.08 -13.24 -11.51
C ILE A 67 5.01 -14.32 -11.51
N ARG A 68 4.57 -14.74 -12.72
CA ARG A 68 3.59 -15.81 -12.90
C ARG A 68 4.05 -17.11 -12.25
N GLU A 69 5.30 -17.52 -12.50
CA GLU A 69 5.90 -18.73 -11.93
C GLU A 69 6.01 -18.65 -10.40
N VAL A 70 6.55 -17.54 -9.87
CA VAL A 70 6.70 -17.32 -8.42
C VAL A 70 5.37 -17.39 -7.69
N ARG A 71 4.28 -16.87 -8.31
CA ARG A 71 2.93 -16.90 -7.70
C ARG A 71 2.11 -18.13 -8.07
N GLY A 72 2.63 -19.04 -8.89
CA GLY A 72 1.92 -20.21 -9.35
C GLY A 72 0.68 -19.87 -10.19
N ILE A 73 0.66 -18.70 -10.86
CA ILE A 73 -0.45 -18.27 -11.71
C ILE A 73 -0.33 -19.01 -13.07
N THR A 74 -1.34 -19.80 -13.43
CA THR A 74 -1.33 -20.60 -14.65
C THR A 74 -1.84 -19.83 -15.87
N ALA A 75 -2.70 -18.83 -15.65
CA ALA A 75 -3.27 -18.01 -16.70
C ALA A 75 -2.23 -17.18 -17.45
N LYS A 76 -2.48 -16.92 -18.73
CA LYS A 76 -1.71 -15.95 -19.50
C LYS A 76 -2.00 -14.52 -18.98
N PRO A 77 -0.99 -13.64 -18.95
CA PRO A 77 -1.20 -12.25 -18.56
C PRO A 77 -2.21 -11.55 -19.46
N ILE A 78 -3.04 -10.71 -18.87
CA ILE A 78 -3.98 -9.86 -19.59
C ILE A 78 -3.25 -8.57 -19.96
N VAL A 79 -2.87 -8.44 -21.24
CA VAL A 79 -2.18 -7.26 -21.75
C VAL A 79 -3.23 -6.29 -22.31
N VAL A 80 -3.40 -5.15 -21.67
CA VAL A 80 -4.49 -4.19 -22.03
C VAL A 80 -4.32 -3.64 -23.46
N SER A 81 -3.11 -3.45 -23.96
CA SER A 81 -2.92 -3.05 -25.36
C SER A 81 -3.45 -4.09 -26.35
N ALA A 82 -3.29 -5.38 -26.04
CA ALA A 82 -3.82 -6.46 -26.87
C ALA A 82 -5.35 -6.54 -26.79
N LEU A 83 -5.95 -6.22 -25.63
CA LEU A 83 -7.42 -6.13 -25.51
C LEU A 83 -8.00 -5.02 -26.40
N LEU A 84 -7.28 -3.93 -26.61
CA LEU A 84 -7.68 -2.85 -27.51
C LEU A 84 -7.65 -3.22 -28.99
N ASP A 85 -6.94 -4.29 -29.33
CA ASP A 85 -6.87 -4.87 -30.67
C ASP A 85 -7.72 -6.15 -30.82
N SER A 86 -8.47 -6.51 -29.77
CA SER A 86 -9.41 -7.64 -29.78
C SER A 86 -10.52 -7.45 -30.83
N PRO A 87 -11.16 -8.56 -31.30
CA PRO A 87 -12.29 -8.47 -32.21
C PRO A 87 -13.42 -7.60 -31.68
N GLU A 88 -13.67 -7.61 -30.36
CA GLU A 88 -14.67 -6.77 -29.69
C GLU A 88 -14.32 -5.29 -29.80
N ALA A 89 -13.07 -4.94 -29.50
CA ALA A 89 -12.58 -3.57 -29.60
C ALA A 89 -12.57 -3.09 -31.08
N GLN A 90 -12.18 -3.95 -32.02
CA GLN A 90 -12.24 -3.65 -33.46
C GLN A 90 -13.67 -3.46 -33.95
N LYS A 91 -14.63 -4.24 -33.47
CA LYS A 91 -16.04 -4.09 -33.77
C LYS A 91 -16.56 -2.74 -33.28
N LEU A 92 -16.19 -2.31 -32.08
CA LEU A 92 -16.52 -0.98 -31.54
C LEU A 92 -15.91 0.14 -32.40
N LYS A 93 -14.63 0.01 -32.77
CA LYS A 93 -13.92 0.96 -33.64
C LYS A 93 -14.59 1.03 -35.04
N SER A 94 -14.99 -0.10 -35.61
CA SER A 94 -15.67 -0.16 -36.92
C SER A 94 -17.05 0.47 -36.93
N GLN A 95 -17.70 0.55 -35.76
CA GLN A 95 -18.98 1.24 -35.57
C GLN A 95 -18.80 2.75 -35.31
N GLY A 96 -17.60 3.29 -35.45
CA GLY A 96 -17.28 4.70 -35.21
C GLY A 96 -17.11 5.08 -33.73
N GLY A 97 -17.05 4.09 -32.83
CA GLY A 97 -16.77 4.30 -31.41
C GLY A 97 -15.26 4.46 -31.14
N MET A 98 -14.91 5.35 -30.22
CA MET A 98 -13.57 5.37 -29.63
C MET A 98 -13.52 4.36 -28.49
N VAL A 99 -12.43 3.60 -28.40
CA VAL A 99 -12.21 2.69 -27.25
C VAL A 99 -11.79 3.54 -26.07
N GLY A 100 -12.75 3.87 -25.24
CA GLY A 100 -12.59 4.66 -24.02
C GLY A 100 -12.44 3.82 -22.77
N ASP A 101 -12.44 4.46 -21.63
CA ASP A 101 -12.32 3.78 -20.33
C ASP A 101 -13.44 2.77 -20.07
N ARG A 102 -14.65 3.04 -20.56
CA ARG A 102 -15.80 2.13 -20.44
C ARG A 102 -15.55 0.78 -21.12
N GLU A 103 -15.09 0.82 -22.34
CA GLU A 103 -14.81 -0.39 -23.16
C GLU A 103 -13.67 -1.17 -22.56
N VAL A 104 -12.58 -0.49 -22.18
CA VAL A 104 -11.41 -1.11 -21.53
C VAL A 104 -11.84 -1.81 -20.23
N VAL A 105 -12.57 -1.14 -19.37
CA VAL A 105 -13.05 -1.70 -18.09
C VAL A 105 -14.00 -2.87 -18.33
N GLY A 106 -14.94 -2.73 -19.27
CA GLY A 106 -15.91 -3.78 -19.58
C GLY A 106 -15.25 -5.06 -20.13
N ILE A 107 -14.32 -4.93 -21.08
CA ILE A 107 -13.58 -6.07 -21.65
C ILE A 107 -12.68 -6.69 -20.56
N LEU A 108 -11.99 -5.89 -19.77
CA LEU A 108 -11.12 -6.36 -18.72
C LEU A 108 -11.87 -7.18 -17.66
N ILE A 109 -13.00 -6.67 -17.14
CA ILE A 109 -13.76 -7.36 -16.10
C ILE A 109 -14.33 -8.69 -16.64
N ARG A 110 -14.82 -8.73 -17.89
CA ARG A 110 -15.23 -9.99 -18.53
C ARG A 110 -14.08 -10.97 -18.65
N LYS A 111 -12.90 -10.50 -19.01
CA LYS A 111 -11.69 -11.34 -19.11
C LYS A 111 -11.31 -11.95 -17.76
N LEU A 112 -11.48 -11.21 -16.66
CA LEU A 112 -11.23 -11.71 -15.31
C LEU A 112 -12.22 -12.81 -14.87
N LEU A 113 -13.40 -12.90 -15.47
CA LEU A 113 -14.38 -13.94 -15.18
C LEU A 113 -14.08 -15.28 -15.89
N GLU A 114 -13.15 -15.31 -16.83
CA GLU A 114 -12.79 -16.55 -17.54
C GLU A 114 -12.20 -17.59 -16.58
N PRO A 115 -12.54 -18.88 -16.78
CA PRO A 115 -12.09 -19.95 -15.88
C PRO A 115 -10.58 -20.03 -15.69
N GLU A 116 -9.80 -19.68 -16.72
CA GLU A 116 -8.34 -19.70 -16.69
C GLU A 116 -7.77 -18.70 -15.68
N GLN A 117 -8.49 -17.60 -15.41
CA GLN A 117 -8.05 -16.52 -14.52
C GLN A 117 -8.33 -16.82 -13.03
N GLN A 118 -9.09 -17.82 -12.69
CA GLN A 118 -9.57 -18.08 -11.33
C GLN A 118 -8.45 -18.36 -10.31
N ASN A 119 -7.29 -18.85 -10.76
CA ASN A 119 -6.13 -19.10 -9.89
C ASN A 119 -5.30 -17.85 -9.61
N GLY A 120 -5.59 -16.75 -10.26
CA GLY A 120 -4.86 -15.48 -10.19
C GLY A 120 -4.70 -14.86 -11.57
N ALA A 121 -4.63 -13.54 -11.65
CA ALA A 121 -4.47 -12.82 -12.91
C ALA A 121 -3.38 -11.74 -12.80
N ILE A 122 -2.62 -11.60 -13.89
CA ILE A 122 -1.65 -10.50 -14.06
C ILE A 122 -2.20 -9.54 -15.12
N LEU A 123 -2.32 -8.27 -14.76
CA LEU A 123 -2.79 -7.20 -15.62
C LEU A 123 -1.59 -6.33 -16.04
N ASP A 124 -1.14 -6.43 -17.29
CA ASP A 124 -0.06 -5.56 -17.81
C ASP A 124 -0.66 -4.31 -18.47
N GLY A 125 -0.32 -3.17 -17.90
CA GLY A 125 -0.68 -1.87 -18.44
C GLY A 125 -2.08 -1.38 -18.06
N PHE A 126 -2.60 -1.78 -16.89
CA PHE A 126 -3.81 -1.28 -16.26
C PHE A 126 -3.54 -1.01 -14.76
N PRO A 127 -4.13 0.05 -14.14
CA PRO A 127 -4.86 1.16 -14.78
C PRO A 127 -3.91 2.18 -15.45
N ARG A 128 -4.44 2.99 -16.38
CA ARG A 128 -3.71 4.08 -17.06
C ARG A 128 -4.31 5.45 -16.79
N THR A 129 -5.55 5.51 -16.36
CA THR A 129 -6.31 6.73 -16.10
C THR A 129 -6.88 6.72 -14.70
N LYS A 130 -7.22 7.90 -14.18
CA LYS A 130 -7.88 8.02 -12.88
C LYS A 130 -9.27 7.36 -12.87
N VAL A 131 -9.99 7.43 -14.00
CA VAL A 131 -11.28 6.73 -14.16
C VAL A 131 -11.11 5.23 -13.99
N GLN A 132 -10.08 4.64 -14.61
CA GLN A 132 -9.77 3.21 -14.45
C GLN A 132 -9.35 2.86 -13.03
N VAL A 133 -8.64 3.75 -12.32
CA VAL A 133 -8.32 3.59 -10.89
C VAL A 133 -9.58 3.50 -10.05
N GLU A 134 -10.53 4.42 -10.24
CA GLU A 134 -11.78 4.40 -9.48
C GLU A 134 -12.63 3.17 -9.82
N CYS A 135 -12.67 2.74 -11.08
CA CYS A 135 -13.33 1.49 -11.46
C CYS A 135 -12.68 0.26 -10.79
N LEU A 136 -11.34 0.25 -10.64
CA LEU A 136 -10.63 -0.82 -9.94
C LEU A 136 -10.98 -0.90 -8.46
N LYS A 137 -11.09 0.25 -7.78
CA LYS A 137 -11.54 0.32 -6.38
C LYS A 137 -12.96 -0.23 -6.23
N MET A 138 -13.87 0.17 -7.11
CA MET A 138 -15.24 -0.35 -7.10
C MET A 138 -15.31 -1.84 -7.39
N LEU A 139 -14.45 -2.38 -8.28
CA LEU A 139 -14.34 -3.82 -8.49
C LEU A 139 -13.94 -4.55 -7.21
N PHE A 140 -12.93 -4.03 -6.50
CA PHE A 140 -12.51 -4.60 -5.23
C PHE A 140 -13.65 -4.61 -4.21
N ASP A 141 -14.37 -3.50 -4.08
CA ASP A 141 -15.52 -3.39 -3.17
C ASP A 141 -16.63 -4.39 -3.52
N GLU A 142 -16.94 -4.57 -4.81
CA GLU A 142 -17.93 -5.56 -5.25
C GLU A 142 -17.47 -7.00 -4.99
N MET A 143 -16.18 -7.31 -5.16
CA MET A 143 -15.64 -8.62 -4.80
C MET A 143 -15.77 -8.90 -3.30
N ILE A 144 -15.56 -7.89 -2.44
CA ILE A 144 -15.82 -7.99 -0.99
C ILE A 144 -17.31 -8.22 -0.71
N ARG A 145 -18.21 -7.51 -1.43
CA ARG A 145 -19.67 -7.71 -1.30
C ARG A 145 -20.09 -9.10 -1.71
N LEU A 146 -19.62 -9.59 -2.87
CA LEU A 146 -19.88 -10.95 -3.33
C LEU A 146 -19.44 -11.98 -2.27
N ARG A 147 -18.24 -11.84 -1.72
CA ARG A 147 -17.75 -12.72 -0.65
C ARG A 147 -18.67 -12.70 0.57
N ARG A 148 -19.18 -11.55 0.98
CA ARG A 148 -20.13 -11.43 2.10
C ARG A 148 -21.46 -12.07 1.78
N ASP A 149 -22.02 -11.77 0.61
CA ASP A 149 -23.34 -12.26 0.18
C ASP A 149 -23.38 -13.79 0.08
N PHE A 150 -22.26 -14.42 -0.32
CA PHE A 150 -22.17 -15.87 -0.51
C PHE A 150 -21.46 -16.60 0.62
N SER A 151 -21.09 -15.93 1.73
CA SER A 151 -20.29 -16.50 2.83
C SER A 151 -20.95 -17.72 3.51
N GLU A 152 -22.27 -17.78 3.54
CA GLU A 152 -23.04 -18.86 4.18
C GLU A 152 -23.65 -19.82 3.15
N THR A 153 -23.24 -19.75 1.89
CA THR A 153 -23.73 -20.61 0.82
C THR A 153 -22.73 -21.74 0.52
N PRO A 154 -23.16 -22.82 -0.15
CA PRO A 154 -22.25 -23.87 -0.64
C PRO A 154 -21.13 -23.33 -1.56
N ASP A 155 -21.37 -22.20 -2.21
CA ASP A 155 -20.43 -21.55 -3.12
C ASP A 155 -19.40 -20.66 -2.44
N ALA A 156 -19.40 -20.53 -1.10
CA ALA A 156 -18.50 -19.66 -0.34
C ALA A 156 -17.00 -19.84 -0.71
N ALA A 157 -16.60 -21.08 -1.04
CA ALA A 157 -15.23 -21.39 -1.43
C ALA A 157 -14.76 -20.68 -2.71
N HIS A 158 -15.69 -20.23 -3.56
CA HIS A 158 -15.39 -19.50 -4.79
C HIS A 158 -15.22 -18.00 -4.59
N TYR A 159 -15.71 -17.44 -3.47
CA TYR A 159 -15.66 -16.02 -3.16
C TYR A 159 -14.63 -15.74 -2.07
N LYS A 160 -13.36 -15.79 -2.46
CA LYS A 160 -12.24 -15.57 -1.54
C LYS A 160 -12.00 -14.07 -1.30
N GLN A 161 -11.28 -13.77 -0.22
CA GLN A 161 -10.79 -12.40 0.02
C GLN A 161 -9.93 -11.95 -1.17
N PRO A 162 -10.30 -10.85 -1.86
CA PRO A 162 -9.49 -10.35 -2.95
C PRO A 162 -8.18 -9.75 -2.44
N ILE A 163 -7.10 -10.01 -3.16
CA ILE A 163 -5.76 -9.48 -2.89
C ILE A 163 -5.29 -8.79 -4.15
N PHE A 164 -5.07 -7.47 -4.06
CA PHE A 164 -4.59 -6.67 -5.18
C PHE A 164 -3.17 -6.20 -4.90
N HIS A 165 -2.24 -6.58 -5.78
CA HIS A 165 -0.85 -6.13 -5.76
C HIS A 165 -0.64 -5.10 -6.87
N ILE A 166 -0.21 -3.92 -6.51
CA ILE A 166 0.21 -2.87 -7.44
C ILE A 166 1.72 -2.92 -7.53
N MET A 167 2.24 -3.52 -8.58
CA MET A 167 3.68 -3.66 -8.78
C MET A 167 4.16 -2.66 -9.82
N VAL A 168 5.06 -1.77 -9.45
CA VAL A 168 5.59 -0.73 -10.31
C VAL A 168 7.08 -0.93 -10.53
N LEU A 169 7.44 -1.32 -11.75
CA LEU A 169 8.83 -1.40 -12.20
C LEU A 169 9.32 -0.01 -12.62
N PHE A 170 10.24 0.54 -11.85
CA PHE A 170 10.79 1.87 -12.07
C PHE A 170 12.09 1.82 -12.86
N VAL A 171 12.20 2.69 -13.86
CA VAL A 171 13.43 3.11 -14.52
C VAL A 171 13.37 4.61 -14.75
N ASP A 172 14.51 5.27 -14.79
CA ASP A 172 14.58 6.69 -15.15
C ASP A 172 14.37 6.92 -16.66
N GLU A 173 14.27 8.17 -17.06
CA GLU A 173 14.03 8.54 -18.47
C GLU A 173 15.14 8.08 -19.38
N ALA A 174 16.41 8.26 -18.98
CA ALA A 174 17.56 7.92 -19.80
C ALA A 174 17.61 6.42 -20.10
N GLU A 175 17.46 5.60 -19.07
CA GLU A 175 17.42 4.14 -19.16
C GLU A 175 16.19 3.66 -19.94
N SER A 176 15.02 4.27 -19.70
CA SER A 176 13.80 3.98 -20.45
C SER A 176 13.98 4.18 -21.96
N VAL A 177 14.51 5.34 -22.34
CA VAL A 177 14.76 5.67 -23.75
C VAL A 177 15.80 4.73 -24.35
N ALA A 178 16.92 4.48 -23.65
CA ALA A 178 17.97 3.57 -24.11
C ALA A 178 17.45 2.16 -24.38
N ARG A 179 16.64 1.62 -23.46
CA ARG A 179 16.03 0.28 -23.61
C ARG A 179 15.00 0.22 -24.74
N GLN A 180 14.21 1.26 -24.94
CA GLN A 180 13.26 1.32 -26.06
C GLN A 180 14.01 1.29 -27.40
N LEU A 181 15.04 2.12 -27.57
CA LEU A 181 15.84 2.16 -28.79
C LEU A 181 16.63 0.85 -29.02
N LYS A 182 17.12 0.22 -27.96
CA LYS A 182 17.76 -1.10 -28.04
C LYS A 182 16.78 -2.15 -28.57
N ARG A 183 15.59 -2.22 -28.00
CA ARG A 183 14.52 -3.13 -28.44
C ARG A 183 14.17 -2.90 -29.92
N GLY A 184 14.07 -1.65 -30.39
CA GLY A 184 13.81 -1.35 -31.77
C GLY A 184 14.86 -1.95 -32.72
N ARG A 185 16.16 -1.85 -32.37
CA ARG A 185 17.24 -2.48 -33.15
C ARG A 185 17.14 -4.01 -33.15
N GLU A 186 16.83 -4.61 -31.98
CA GLU A 186 16.66 -6.07 -31.88
C GLU A 186 15.48 -6.57 -32.70
N VAL A 187 14.35 -5.85 -32.71
CA VAL A 187 13.16 -6.16 -33.51
C VAL A 187 13.50 -6.10 -35.01
N LEU A 188 14.22 -5.06 -35.46
CA LEU A 188 14.61 -4.96 -36.87
C LEU A 188 15.52 -6.12 -37.28
N ALA A 189 16.54 -6.43 -36.48
CA ALA A 189 17.47 -7.52 -36.76
C ALA A 189 16.74 -8.87 -36.87
N HIS A 190 15.86 -9.16 -35.89
CA HIS A 190 15.03 -10.37 -35.87
C HIS A 190 14.12 -10.44 -37.10
N ASN A 191 13.41 -9.37 -37.41
CA ASN A 191 12.50 -9.33 -38.57
C ASN A 191 13.21 -9.48 -39.88
N GLU A 192 14.44 -8.97 -40.02
CA GLU A 192 15.28 -9.17 -41.21
C GLU A 192 15.73 -10.62 -41.33
N GLU A 193 16.11 -11.27 -40.24
CA GLU A 193 16.45 -12.70 -40.23
C GLU A 193 15.23 -13.57 -40.58
N VAL A 194 14.05 -13.31 -39.99
CA VAL A 194 12.80 -14.01 -40.34
C VAL A 194 12.43 -13.83 -41.81
N ARG A 195 12.55 -12.60 -42.36
CA ARG A 195 12.29 -12.33 -43.78
C ARG A 195 13.26 -13.04 -44.70
N SER A 196 14.54 -13.17 -44.30
CA SER A 196 15.57 -13.82 -45.10
C SER A 196 15.53 -15.35 -45.02
N SER A 197 15.24 -15.91 -43.84
CA SER A 197 15.19 -17.35 -43.63
C SER A 197 13.81 -17.97 -43.96
N GLY A 198 12.75 -17.18 -43.91
CA GLY A 198 11.37 -17.65 -44.00
C GLY A 198 10.90 -18.47 -42.79
N LEU A 199 11.67 -18.46 -41.69
CA LEU A 199 11.39 -19.23 -40.49
C LEU A 199 11.11 -18.29 -39.29
N GLY A 200 9.98 -18.50 -38.62
CA GLY A 200 9.56 -17.74 -37.41
C GLY A 200 8.52 -16.67 -37.74
N ASP A 201 8.09 -16.00 -36.68
CA ASP A 201 7.08 -14.94 -36.69
C ASP A 201 7.75 -13.56 -36.61
N LEU A 202 7.21 -12.61 -37.35
CA LEU A 202 7.66 -11.21 -37.26
C LEU A 202 7.26 -10.60 -35.93
N TRP A 203 8.18 -9.89 -35.29
CA TRP A 203 7.90 -9.13 -34.07
C TRP A 203 7.29 -7.77 -34.44
N GLU A 204 6.44 -7.26 -33.53
CA GLU A 204 5.77 -5.97 -33.68
C GLU A 204 6.76 -4.81 -33.67
N GLU A 205 6.81 -4.07 -34.79
CA GLU A 205 7.61 -2.85 -34.94
C GLU A 205 6.82 -1.66 -34.35
N ARG A 206 7.40 -0.98 -33.35
CA ARG A 206 6.80 0.19 -32.70
C ARG A 206 7.55 1.46 -33.10
N ASN A 207 6.89 2.39 -33.74
CA ASN A 207 7.49 3.66 -34.17
C ASN A 207 8.22 4.41 -33.06
N THR A 208 7.76 4.28 -31.81
CA THR A 208 8.39 4.89 -30.63
C THR A 208 9.77 4.32 -30.33
N ASP A 209 10.05 3.08 -30.75
CA ASP A 209 11.32 2.39 -30.50
C ASP A 209 12.42 2.76 -31.46
N PHE A 210 12.09 3.52 -32.51
CA PHE A 210 13.04 3.99 -33.54
C PHE A 210 13.33 5.49 -33.47
N ASN A 211 12.60 6.22 -32.63
CA ASN A 211 12.73 7.68 -32.53
C ASN A 211 12.91 8.13 -31.09
N PRO A 212 14.08 8.71 -30.73
CA PRO A 212 14.35 9.15 -29.36
C PRO A 212 13.34 10.18 -28.82
N ALA A 213 12.83 11.07 -29.68
CA ALA A 213 11.85 12.07 -29.26
C ALA A 213 10.49 11.42 -28.92
N LEU A 214 10.06 10.45 -29.73
CA LEU A 214 8.83 9.68 -29.46
C LEU A 214 8.97 8.80 -28.19
N ALA A 215 10.15 8.19 -27.98
CA ALA A 215 10.45 7.42 -26.79
C ALA A 215 10.38 8.27 -25.52
N ARG A 216 10.97 9.49 -25.54
CA ARG A 216 10.86 10.44 -24.43
C ARG A 216 9.44 10.89 -24.18
N ASN A 217 8.70 11.22 -25.24
CA ASN A 217 7.29 11.62 -25.09
C ASN A 217 6.46 10.50 -24.46
N ARG A 218 6.71 9.26 -24.83
CA ARG A 218 6.03 8.08 -24.24
C ARG A 218 6.35 7.93 -22.76
N TYR A 219 7.61 8.16 -22.36
CA TYR A 219 8.00 8.18 -20.94
C TYR A 219 7.31 9.31 -20.18
N LYS A 220 7.27 10.52 -20.77
CA LYS A 220 6.60 11.68 -20.18
C LYS A 220 5.11 11.41 -19.93
N VAL A 221 4.40 10.87 -20.91
CA VAL A 221 2.98 10.50 -20.79
C VAL A 221 2.77 9.46 -19.68
N PHE A 222 3.65 8.46 -19.58
CA PHE A 222 3.62 7.50 -18.48
C PHE A 222 3.77 8.22 -17.13
N LYS A 223 4.78 9.07 -16.97
CA LYS A 223 5.06 9.77 -15.70
C LYS A 223 3.91 10.69 -15.29
N GLU A 224 3.36 11.46 -16.20
CA GLU A 224 2.34 12.47 -15.90
C GLU A 224 0.93 11.88 -15.72
N LYS A 225 0.61 10.74 -16.28
CA LYS A 225 -0.74 10.18 -16.25
C LYS A 225 -0.81 8.84 -15.51
N THR A 226 0.01 7.88 -15.93
CA THR A 226 -0.10 6.50 -15.43
C THR A 226 0.58 6.33 -14.08
N TYR A 227 1.74 6.94 -13.87
CA TYR A 227 2.47 6.83 -12.62
C TYR A 227 1.69 7.41 -11.44
N ASP A 228 1.13 8.61 -11.60
CA ASP A 228 0.33 9.25 -10.55
C ASP A 228 -0.94 8.42 -10.24
N ALA A 229 -1.55 7.83 -11.27
CA ALA A 229 -2.69 6.92 -11.10
C ALA A 229 -2.31 5.68 -10.28
N LEU A 230 -1.17 5.05 -10.57
CA LEU A 230 -0.67 3.89 -9.82
C LEU A 230 -0.29 4.24 -8.38
N VAL A 231 0.36 5.39 -8.16
CA VAL A 231 0.74 5.85 -6.82
C VAL A 231 -0.48 6.10 -5.95
N SER A 232 -1.59 6.58 -6.51
CA SER A 232 -2.84 6.82 -5.77
C SER A 232 -3.45 5.53 -5.18
N LEU A 233 -3.07 4.35 -5.69
CA LEU A 233 -3.52 3.05 -5.17
C LEU A 233 -2.71 2.55 -3.96
N LYS A 234 -1.58 3.20 -3.66
CA LYS A 234 -0.69 2.84 -2.54
C LYS A 234 -1.39 2.86 -1.18
N GLU A 235 -2.41 3.69 -1.01
CA GLU A 235 -3.13 3.84 0.25
C GLU A 235 -4.19 2.75 0.48
N ILE A 236 -4.53 2.00 -0.57
CA ILE A 236 -5.64 1.04 -0.53
C ILE A 236 -5.16 -0.39 -0.73
N PHE A 237 -4.16 -0.59 -1.60
CA PHE A 237 -3.69 -1.92 -2.01
C PHE A 237 -2.22 -2.14 -1.67
N HIS A 238 -1.79 -3.39 -1.72
CA HIS A 238 -0.38 -3.73 -1.59
C HIS A 238 0.42 -3.12 -2.73
N TYR A 239 1.29 -2.17 -2.40
CA TYR A 239 2.06 -1.41 -3.37
C TYR A 239 3.54 -1.77 -3.30
N HIS A 240 4.08 -2.26 -4.42
CA HIS A 240 5.46 -2.69 -4.56
C HIS A 240 6.19 -1.80 -5.55
N PHE A 241 7.17 -1.06 -5.08
CA PHE A 241 8.02 -0.23 -5.91
C PHE A 241 9.36 -0.90 -6.13
N ILE A 242 9.64 -1.33 -7.35
CA ILE A 242 10.82 -2.12 -7.71
C ILE A 242 11.73 -1.32 -8.63
N ASN A 243 12.97 -1.11 -8.20
CA ASN A 243 13.99 -0.52 -9.05
C ASN A 243 14.41 -1.51 -10.12
N ALA A 244 13.97 -1.29 -11.36
CA ALA A 244 14.25 -2.13 -12.51
C ALA A 244 15.48 -1.68 -13.33
N GLN A 245 16.30 -0.75 -12.82
CA GLN A 245 17.59 -0.37 -13.43
C GLN A 245 18.71 -1.35 -13.08
N ALA A 246 18.53 -2.13 -12.00
CA ALA A 246 19.45 -3.16 -11.58
C ALA A 246 19.54 -4.32 -12.61
N PRO A 247 20.58 -5.17 -12.55
CA PRO A 247 20.62 -6.42 -13.28
C PRO A 247 19.38 -7.28 -13.03
N LEU A 248 18.98 -8.05 -14.06
CA LEU A 248 17.73 -8.83 -14.05
C LEU A 248 17.58 -9.71 -12.79
N GLU A 249 18.63 -10.40 -12.39
CA GLU A 249 18.64 -11.26 -11.22
C GLU A 249 18.29 -10.49 -9.93
N LEU A 250 18.87 -9.31 -9.72
CA LEU A 250 18.55 -8.47 -8.56
C LEU A 250 17.14 -7.91 -8.62
N VAL A 251 16.62 -7.62 -9.82
CA VAL A 251 15.22 -7.20 -9.98
C VAL A 251 14.29 -8.34 -9.59
N GLN A 252 14.60 -9.56 -10.02
CA GLN A 252 13.83 -10.76 -9.68
C GLN A 252 13.89 -11.09 -8.19
N ASP A 253 15.05 -11.00 -7.56
CA ASP A 253 15.18 -11.17 -6.11
C ASP A 253 14.35 -10.14 -5.33
N ASN A 254 14.33 -8.89 -5.77
CA ASN A 254 13.50 -7.86 -5.16
C ASN A 254 11.99 -8.14 -5.36
N ILE A 255 11.60 -8.64 -6.52
CA ILE A 255 10.21 -9.06 -6.78
C ILE A 255 9.80 -10.17 -5.80
N ILE A 256 10.63 -11.19 -5.61
CA ILE A 256 10.36 -12.28 -4.66
C ILE A 256 10.17 -11.71 -3.24
N ARG A 257 11.14 -10.93 -2.76
CA ARG A 257 11.09 -10.35 -1.41
C ARG A 257 9.82 -9.52 -1.17
N GLU A 258 9.47 -8.69 -2.13
CA GLU A 258 8.26 -7.86 -2.02
C GLU A 258 6.98 -8.69 -2.03
N LEU A 259 6.90 -9.75 -2.82
CA LEU A 259 5.74 -10.64 -2.87
C LEU A 259 5.66 -11.57 -1.65
N GLU A 260 6.79 -12.07 -1.15
CA GLU A 260 6.84 -12.95 0.05
C GLU A 260 6.46 -12.19 1.32
N TYR A 261 6.92 -10.95 1.47
CA TYR A 261 6.62 -10.12 2.66
C TYR A 261 5.11 -9.95 2.90
N GLN A 262 4.31 -10.00 1.85
CA GLN A 262 2.88 -9.76 1.92
C GLN A 262 2.01 -11.02 1.72
N SER A 263 2.60 -12.15 1.38
CA SER A 263 1.83 -13.37 1.11
C SER A 263 1.35 -14.12 2.36
N SER A 264 1.81 -13.74 3.56
CA SER A 264 1.53 -14.45 4.82
C SER A 264 0.17 -14.12 5.47
N LEU A 265 -0.68 -13.30 4.84
CA LEU A 265 -1.88 -12.75 5.48
C LEU A 265 -3.19 -13.25 4.85
N GLU A 266 -3.30 -14.57 4.63
CA GLU A 266 -4.61 -15.17 4.35
C GLU A 266 -5.33 -15.51 5.66
N LEU A 267 -5.94 -14.51 6.28
CA LEU A 267 -6.84 -14.75 7.39
C LEU A 267 -8.15 -15.39 6.91
N ASP A 268 -8.69 -16.32 7.73
CA ASP A 268 -10.07 -16.76 7.55
C ASP A 268 -11.01 -15.54 7.48
N PRO A 269 -12.03 -15.56 6.60
CA PRO A 269 -12.97 -14.46 6.44
C PRO A 269 -13.56 -13.92 7.76
N ARG A 270 -13.94 -14.82 8.67
CA ARG A 270 -14.51 -14.45 9.97
C ARG A 270 -13.49 -13.78 10.88
N THR A 271 -12.25 -14.25 10.83
CA THR A 271 -11.14 -13.65 11.57
C THR A 271 -10.82 -12.27 11.02
N PHE A 272 -10.79 -12.11 9.69
CA PHE A 272 -10.58 -10.81 9.06
C PHE A 272 -11.68 -9.81 9.44
N ASP A 273 -12.96 -10.22 9.38
CA ASP A 273 -14.08 -9.35 9.73
C ASP A 273 -14.05 -8.92 11.20
N GLN A 274 -13.51 -9.75 12.11
CA GLN A 274 -13.32 -9.38 13.51
C GLN A 274 -12.15 -8.41 13.74
N LEU A 275 -11.11 -8.49 12.90
CA LEU A 275 -9.89 -7.70 13.08
C LEU A 275 -9.87 -6.43 12.22
N ARG A 276 -10.73 -6.31 11.21
CA ARG A 276 -10.69 -5.21 10.22
C ARG A 276 -10.87 -3.82 10.83
N ASP A 277 -11.58 -3.73 11.95
CA ASP A 277 -11.81 -2.46 12.66
C ASP A 277 -10.61 -2.05 13.53
N LEU A 278 -9.60 -2.94 13.66
CA LEU A 278 -8.32 -2.61 14.28
C LEU A 278 -7.41 -1.97 13.23
N PRO A 279 -6.94 -0.74 13.47
CA PRO A 279 -6.07 -0.07 12.51
C PRO A 279 -4.74 -0.81 12.35
N LEU A 280 -4.23 -0.86 11.13
CA LEU A 280 -2.90 -1.39 10.86
C LEU A 280 -1.82 -0.50 11.46
N ALA A 281 -0.73 -1.09 11.93
CA ALA A 281 0.40 -0.34 12.47
C ALA A 281 0.92 0.73 11.50
N SER A 282 0.92 0.44 10.19
CA SER A 282 1.31 1.38 9.13
C SER A 282 0.38 2.59 9.02
N GLU A 283 -0.91 2.43 9.30
CA GLU A 283 -1.89 3.51 9.33
C GLU A 283 -1.68 4.41 10.54
N ILE A 284 -1.46 3.79 11.71
CA ILE A 284 -1.16 4.51 12.95
C ILE A 284 0.12 5.34 12.80
N VAL A 285 1.18 4.74 12.26
CA VAL A 285 2.49 5.40 12.12
C VAL A 285 2.44 6.57 11.14
N ARG A 286 1.61 6.51 10.09
CA ARG A 286 1.47 7.58 9.08
C ARG A 286 1.13 8.94 9.70
N HIS A 287 0.25 8.96 10.69
CA HIS A 287 -0.23 10.17 11.35
C HIS A 287 0.37 10.38 12.74
N ALA A 288 1.12 9.39 13.25
CA ALA A 288 1.63 9.38 14.62
C ALA A 288 2.37 10.65 15.02
N ARG A 289 3.18 11.21 14.10
CA ARG A 289 3.92 12.45 14.37
C ARG A 289 3.02 13.69 14.47
N GLN A 290 2.01 13.78 13.60
CA GLN A 290 1.05 14.89 13.63
C GLN A 290 0.18 14.83 14.90
N ASP A 291 -0.25 13.62 15.25
CA ASP A 291 -1.04 13.40 16.45
C ASP A 291 -0.25 13.64 17.73
N LEU A 292 1.04 13.28 17.75
CA LEU A 292 1.95 13.59 18.84
C LEU A 292 2.07 15.10 19.06
N VAL A 293 2.29 15.87 17.99
CA VAL A 293 2.37 17.34 18.07
C VAL A 293 1.06 17.92 18.58
N ARG A 294 -0.08 17.46 18.07
CA ARG A 294 -1.40 17.93 18.54
C ARG A 294 -1.62 17.65 20.03
N ARG A 295 -1.22 16.46 20.52
CA ARG A 295 -1.32 16.14 21.94
C ARG A 295 -0.45 17.03 22.81
N LEU A 296 0.81 17.28 22.40
CA LEU A 296 1.73 18.17 23.13
C LEU A 296 1.19 19.59 23.20
N ASP A 297 0.65 20.13 22.10
CA ASP A 297 0.03 21.44 22.07
C ASP A 297 -1.23 21.49 22.95
N ALA A 298 -2.04 20.43 22.94
CA ALA A 298 -3.23 20.33 23.79
C ALA A 298 -2.88 20.29 25.28
N TYR A 299 -1.80 19.60 25.67
CA TYR A 299 -1.32 19.58 27.07
C TYR A 299 -0.90 20.97 27.54
N LYS A 300 -0.18 21.72 26.68
CA LYS A 300 0.26 23.08 27.00
C LYS A 300 -0.92 24.03 27.26
N VAL A 301 -2.02 23.86 26.54
CA VAL A 301 -3.22 24.73 26.69
C VAL A 301 -4.12 24.22 27.79
N GLY A 302 -4.38 22.92 27.87
CA GLY A 302 -5.36 22.33 28.77
C GLY A 302 -4.86 22.09 30.20
N LYS A 303 -3.58 21.70 30.36
CA LYS A 303 -2.99 21.34 31.66
C LYS A 303 -1.53 21.85 31.80
N PRO A 304 -1.29 23.15 31.70
CA PRO A 304 0.05 23.72 31.68
C PRO A 304 0.87 23.41 32.94
N GLU A 305 0.25 23.39 34.14
CA GLU A 305 0.93 23.11 35.39
C GLU A 305 1.40 21.65 35.47
N LEU A 306 0.56 20.69 35.04
CA LEU A 306 0.91 19.29 35.00
C LEU A 306 2.05 19.04 34.00
N MET A 307 1.95 19.64 32.84
CA MET A 307 3.01 19.55 31.81
C MET A 307 4.33 20.09 32.33
N GLN A 308 4.31 21.24 33.02
CA GLN A 308 5.51 21.83 33.61
C GLN A 308 6.10 20.93 34.69
N ALA A 309 5.27 20.31 35.54
CA ALA A 309 5.72 19.38 36.56
C ALA A 309 6.40 18.14 35.95
N VAL A 310 5.83 17.60 34.88
CA VAL A 310 6.42 16.45 34.14
C VAL A 310 7.75 16.85 33.50
N VAL A 311 7.84 18.02 32.85
CA VAL A 311 9.08 18.51 32.23
C VAL A 311 10.17 18.68 33.31
N THR A 312 9.83 19.30 34.46
CA THR A 312 10.76 19.48 35.58
C THR A 312 11.25 18.15 36.12
N PHE A 313 10.34 17.17 36.28
CA PHE A 313 10.71 15.82 36.72
C PHE A 313 11.68 15.15 35.73
N ILE A 314 11.42 15.26 34.42
CA ILE A 314 12.30 14.73 33.38
C ILE A 314 13.69 15.37 33.52
N GLN A 315 13.76 16.72 33.61
CA GLN A 315 15.02 17.46 33.67
C GLN A 315 15.82 17.10 34.92
N ASP A 316 15.19 17.10 36.08
CA ASP A 316 15.89 17.01 37.37
C ASP A 316 16.17 15.57 37.81
N LYS A 317 15.28 14.64 37.46
CA LYS A 317 15.36 13.25 37.95
C LYS A 317 15.78 12.24 36.89
N MET A 318 15.34 12.41 35.65
CA MET A 318 15.58 11.42 34.61
C MET A 318 16.80 11.73 33.74
N MET A 319 16.96 12.98 33.28
CA MET A 319 18.07 13.36 32.40
C MET A 319 19.46 13.09 32.99
N PRO A 320 19.76 13.33 34.27
CA PRO A 320 21.06 12.99 34.84
C PRO A 320 21.38 11.51 34.76
N ILE A 321 20.37 10.63 34.87
CA ILE A 321 20.52 9.18 34.73
C ILE A 321 20.74 8.83 33.27
N ILE A 322 19.89 9.36 32.37
CA ILE A 322 19.96 9.11 30.93
C ILE A 322 21.35 9.48 30.38
N VAL A 323 21.88 10.65 30.75
CA VAL A 323 23.20 11.11 30.32
C VAL A 323 24.31 10.14 30.75
N ARG A 324 24.24 9.57 31.94
CA ARG A 324 25.21 8.55 32.39
C ARG A 324 25.15 7.28 31.57
N HIS A 325 24.01 6.98 30.98
CA HIS A 325 23.77 5.80 30.14
C HIS A 325 23.90 6.08 28.63
N ALA A 326 24.43 7.26 28.23
CA ALA A 326 24.52 7.67 26.84
C ALA A 326 25.28 6.67 25.93
N ILE A 327 26.26 5.95 26.49
CA ILE A 327 27.03 4.93 25.73
C ILE A 327 26.18 3.69 25.47
N SER A 328 25.39 3.24 26.47
CA SER A 328 24.57 2.03 26.36
C SER A 328 23.30 2.22 25.55
N GLY A 329 22.82 3.46 25.42
CA GLY A 329 21.57 3.79 24.75
C GLY A 329 20.31 3.32 25.49
N ARG A 330 20.43 2.96 26.78
CA ARG A 330 19.33 2.48 27.59
C ARG A 330 19.48 2.93 29.04
N ALA A 331 18.39 3.47 29.62
CA ALA A 331 18.28 3.78 31.03
C ALA A 331 16.98 3.20 31.61
N ASP A 332 17.10 2.47 32.73
CA ASP A 332 15.95 2.00 33.51
C ASP A 332 15.87 2.84 34.79
N ILE A 333 14.74 3.52 35.04
CA ILE A 333 14.55 4.47 36.12
C ILE A 333 13.30 4.08 36.92
N ASN A 334 13.44 3.96 38.23
CA ASN A 334 12.32 3.71 39.13
C ASN A 334 11.95 5.00 39.84
N SER A 335 10.64 5.26 39.97
CA SER A 335 10.11 6.41 40.70
C SER A 335 8.89 6.03 41.53
N GLU A 336 8.76 6.67 42.69
CA GLU A 336 7.63 6.58 43.56
C GLU A 336 6.85 7.89 43.61
N ASP A 337 7.15 8.80 42.72
CA ASP A 337 6.58 10.14 42.69
C ASP A 337 5.06 10.08 42.46
N LYS A 338 4.33 10.81 43.30
CA LYS A 338 2.87 10.89 43.23
C LYS A 338 2.36 11.51 41.93
N LEU A 339 3.20 12.27 41.23
CA LEU A 339 2.90 12.86 39.92
C LEU A 339 2.37 11.82 38.95
N PHE A 340 2.95 10.61 38.95
CA PHE A 340 2.59 9.52 38.03
C PHE A 340 1.40 8.66 38.51
N HIS A 341 0.75 9.03 39.58
CA HIS A 341 -0.57 8.46 39.90
C HIS A 341 -1.63 8.99 38.94
N ASP A 342 -1.39 10.13 38.28
CA ASP A 342 -2.20 10.63 37.20
C ASP A 342 -1.77 9.93 35.86
N PRO A 343 -2.67 9.18 35.21
CA PRO A 343 -2.38 8.53 33.92
C PRO A 343 -1.97 9.51 32.83
N GLU A 344 -2.46 10.76 32.89
CA GLU A 344 -2.09 11.78 31.90
C GLU A 344 -0.65 12.24 32.06
N ALA A 345 -0.13 12.30 33.29
CA ALA A 345 1.29 12.60 33.50
C ALA A 345 2.19 11.52 32.89
N LEU A 346 1.79 10.25 32.94
CA LEU A 346 2.50 9.16 32.26
C LEU A 346 2.45 9.32 30.74
N ALA A 347 1.28 9.64 30.18
CA ALA A 347 1.11 9.88 28.76
C ALA A 347 1.95 11.07 28.28
N MET A 348 1.93 12.19 29.02
CA MET A 348 2.77 13.37 28.73
C MET A 348 4.26 13.03 28.73
N LEU A 349 4.72 12.24 29.70
CA LEU A 349 6.11 11.83 29.77
C LEU A 349 6.53 11.02 28.53
N ILE A 350 5.71 10.05 28.13
CA ILE A 350 5.97 9.22 26.95
C ILE A 350 5.99 10.08 25.68
N ASP A 351 5.01 10.99 25.54
CA ASP A 351 4.92 11.88 24.39
C ASP A 351 6.10 12.84 24.30
N ILE A 352 6.54 13.43 25.42
CA ILE A 352 7.70 14.32 25.46
C ILE A 352 8.98 13.57 25.07
N PHE A 353 9.21 12.38 25.59
CA PHE A 353 10.36 11.56 25.18
C PHE A 353 10.32 11.17 23.71
N SER A 354 9.14 10.80 23.22
CA SER A 354 8.95 10.43 21.80
C SER A 354 9.26 11.59 20.87
N GLU A 355 8.84 12.81 21.21
CA GLU A 355 9.17 14.02 20.44
C GLU A 355 10.67 14.31 20.44
N ARG A 356 11.38 13.99 21.51
CA ARG A 356 12.83 14.15 21.62
C ARG A 356 13.65 12.99 21.05
N GLY A 357 12.98 12.02 20.39
CA GLY A 357 13.65 10.89 19.73
C GLY A 357 14.06 9.77 20.68
N PHE A 358 13.52 9.74 21.89
CA PHE A 358 13.65 8.61 22.81
C PHE A 358 12.45 7.68 22.68
N HIS A 359 12.66 6.40 22.90
CA HIS A 359 11.58 5.43 23.07
C HIS A 359 11.39 5.18 24.56
N ALA A 360 10.26 5.64 25.10
CA ALA A 360 9.94 5.53 26.53
C ALA A 360 8.78 4.56 26.76
N THR A 361 8.93 3.67 27.72
CA THR A 361 7.85 2.84 28.26
C THR A 361 7.74 3.03 29.78
N ALA A 362 6.51 2.92 30.30
CA ALA A 362 6.22 3.05 31.73
C ALA A 362 5.43 1.82 32.21
N ASP A 363 5.98 1.11 33.17
CA ASP A 363 5.34 -0.01 33.84
C ASP A 363 4.99 0.37 35.28
N VAL A 364 3.84 -0.07 35.77
CA VAL A 364 3.38 0.17 37.14
C VAL A 364 3.49 -1.12 37.93
N HIS A 365 4.35 -1.12 38.96
CA HIS A 365 4.54 -2.24 39.86
C HIS A 365 3.92 -1.95 41.23
N LEU A 366 3.16 -2.91 41.73
CA LEU A 366 2.69 -2.90 43.10
C LEU A 366 3.65 -3.75 43.94
N ILE A 367 4.39 -3.10 44.85
CA ILE A 367 5.34 -3.75 45.74
C ILE A 367 4.70 -3.84 47.10
N GLU A 368 4.76 -5.02 47.72
CA GLU A 368 4.34 -5.21 49.12
C GLU A 368 5.54 -4.90 50.03
N ILE A 369 5.36 -3.90 50.90
CA ILE A 369 6.38 -3.46 51.86
C ILE A 369 5.90 -3.84 53.25
N PRO A 370 6.73 -4.52 54.09
CA PRO A 370 6.41 -4.74 55.49
C PRO A 370 6.15 -3.42 56.23
N ASP A 371 4.99 -3.31 56.88
CA ASP A 371 4.59 -2.10 57.59
C ASP A 371 4.60 -2.35 59.12
N ARG A 372 4.08 -3.49 59.54
CA ARG A 372 4.06 -3.88 60.95
C ARG A 372 4.35 -5.37 61.10
N PHE A 373 5.10 -5.71 62.17
CA PHE A 373 5.36 -7.06 62.59
C PHE A 373 4.65 -7.30 63.93
N ASP A 374 3.76 -8.24 63.99
CA ASP A 374 3.09 -8.65 65.23
C ASP A 374 3.99 -9.67 65.94
N LEU A 375 4.55 -9.24 67.07
CA LEU A 375 5.46 -10.04 67.86
C LEU A 375 4.76 -11.24 68.57
N GLN A 376 3.43 -11.19 68.74
CA GLN A 376 2.69 -12.28 69.38
C GLN A 376 2.27 -13.36 68.41
N THR A 377 1.88 -12.98 67.19
CA THR A 377 1.38 -13.90 66.17
C THR A 377 2.44 -14.26 65.11
N GLY A 378 3.54 -13.52 65.05
CA GLY A 378 4.57 -13.68 64.03
C GLY A 378 4.11 -13.19 62.63
N GLN A 379 2.97 -12.57 62.51
CA GLN A 379 2.43 -12.09 61.21
C GLN A 379 3.06 -10.77 60.82
N ILE A 380 3.36 -10.67 59.50
CA ILE A 380 3.84 -9.44 58.86
C ILE A 380 2.67 -8.79 58.13
N GLN A 381 2.28 -7.59 58.56
CA GLN A 381 1.33 -6.77 57.81
C GLN A 381 2.10 -5.98 56.77
N CYS A 382 1.74 -6.17 55.49
CA CYS A 382 2.34 -5.48 54.39
C CYS A 382 1.40 -4.40 53.83
N ARG A 383 1.96 -3.26 53.43
CA ARG A 383 1.25 -2.24 52.66
C ARG A 383 1.67 -2.32 51.21
N LYS A 384 0.71 -2.06 50.28
CA LYS A 384 1.01 -1.99 48.84
C LYS A 384 1.51 -0.60 48.51
N LYS A 385 2.63 -0.53 47.79
CA LYS A 385 3.24 0.70 47.29
C LYS A 385 3.34 0.63 45.77
N LYS A 386 2.95 1.71 45.06
CA LYS A 386 3.13 1.82 43.64
C LYS A 386 4.53 2.32 43.31
N VAL A 387 5.23 1.63 42.43
CA VAL A 387 6.52 2.04 41.86
C VAL A 387 6.38 2.06 40.33
N PHE A 388 6.70 3.19 39.76
CA PHE A 388 6.71 3.39 38.31
C PHE A 388 8.10 3.08 37.80
N ARG A 389 8.20 2.15 36.85
CA ARG A 389 9.43 1.79 36.18
C ARG A 389 9.40 2.36 34.77
N PHE A 390 10.31 3.28 34.48
CA PHE A 390 10.51 3.86 33.18
C PHE A 390 11.69 3.22 32.49
N ARG A 391 11.49 2.73 31.26
CA ARG A 391 12.56 2.27 30.40
C ARG A 391 12.70 3.23 29.25
N ILE A 392 13.86 3.87 29.14
CA ILE A 392 14.16 4.85 28.11
C ILE A 392 15.23 4.27 27.21
N ILE A 393 14.92 4.12 25.93
CA ILE A 393 15.81 3.61 24.88
C ILE A 393 16.07 4.74 23.88
N PHE A 394 17.34 4.90 23.48
CA PHE A 394 17.75 5.93 22.52
C PHE A 394 18.98 5.44 21.74
N LYS A 395 19.33 6.12 20.65
CA LYS A 395 20.52 5.77 19.89
C LYS A 395 21.75 6.04 20.77
N GLY A 396 22.45 4.98 21.17
CA GLY A 396 23.66 5.07 21.95
C GLY A 396 24.83 5.62 21.14
N SER A 397 25.97 5.86 21.80
CA SER A 397 27.19 6.31 21.13
C SER A 397 27.68 5.29 20.10
N GLU A 398 28.06 5.77 18.93
CA GLU A 398 28.67 4.94 17.86
C GLU A 398 30.15 4.61 18.16
N ILE A 399 30.74 5.14 19.22
CA ILE A 399 32.06 4.78 19.69
C ILE A 399 32.02 3.34 20.22
N ARG A 400 32.17 2.39 19.31
CA ARG A 400 32.34 0.99 19.68
C ARG A 400 33.79 0.78 20.16
N ARG A 401 33.95 0.09 21.30
CA ARG A 401 35.20 -0.55 21.63
C ARG A 401 35.60 -1.38 20.43
N GLY A 402 36.84 -1.20 19.93
CA GLY A 402 37.32 -1.70 18.67
C GLY A 402 36.75 -3.07 18.30
N GLN A 403 36.35 -3.22 17.08
CA GLN A 403 36.07 -4.54 16.52
C GLN A 403 37.36 -5.31 16.58
N PHE A 404 37.41 -6.35 17.39
CA PHE A 404 38.35 -7.44 17.16
C PHE A 404 37.93 -8.04 15.82
N LEU A 405 38.65 -7.72 14.77
CA LEU A 405 38.60 -8.47 13.53
C LEU A 405 39.11 -9.88 13.84
N PRO A 406 38.43 -10.93 13.37
CA PRO A 406 38.92 -12.30 13.51
C PRO A 406 40.20 -12.53 12.76
#